data_e81c15ef4373836a692a9d03a1e5df5f
#
_entry.id   e81c15ef4373836a692a9d03a1e5df5f
#
_cell.length_a   1.000
_cell.length_b   1.000
_cell.length_c   1.000
_cell.angle_alpha   90.00
_cell.angle_beta   90.00
_cell.angle_gamma   90.00
#
_symmetry.space_group_name_H-M   'P 1'
#
loop_
_entity.id
_entity.type
_entity.pdbx_description
1 polymer ?
#
loop_
_entity_poly.entity_id
_entity_poly.type
_entity_poly.pdbx_seq_one_letter_code
_entity_poly.pdbx_strand_id
1 'polypeptide(L)'
;MLKYCARCVMPHTKPDLHIDEAGVCNACRAYGQRSEVDWGRRREELLTLLGKYRRHGSNWDCIVPVSGGKDSTYQVIRMLQLGLNPLCVTSTTCDLAEIGRKNIENIKKLGVDYVEFSPNPLVRAKLNRIGLTQVGDISWPEHVGIFTIPARAAVQFNVPLIVWGENAQNEYGGPAAAAKDNVLTRRWLEEFGGLLGMRVTDLSSTYGIGPQQLLMYQYPSDEELQRVGVTGLFLGHYLPWDGLSNALIAQANGFTTFDRAVEGSMVNYENLDNHQTGIHDYFKFLKFGFSRATDIACLHIRRDRISRQDGLEIVRRHDGKFPWSYLGKPLAKILDPLEMSVDEFIKVCDQFTNKRIFKRDGDGALLKDRHGNLEKLNYDNA
;
A
#
# COMPACT_ATOMS: atom_id res chain seq x y z
N MET A 1 25.64 -12.54 1.35
CA MET A 1 25.62 -11.96 0.00
C MET A 1 24.17 -11.82 -0.44
N LEU A 2 23.73 -10.64 -0.89
CA LEU A 2 22.37 -10.45 -1.37
C LEU A 2 22.22 -11.01 -2.77
N LYS A 3 21.19 -11.82 -2.98
CA LYS A 3 20.85 -12.37 -4.31
C LYS A 3 19.69 -11.58 -4.90
N TYR A 4 19.77 -11.25 -6.16
CA TYR A 4 18.71 -10.57 -6.92
C TYR A 4 18.09 -11.51 -7.95
N CYS A 5 16.82 -11.28 -8.25
CA CYS A 5 16.17 -12.01 -9.32
C CYS A 5 16.88 -11.74 -10.66
N ALA A 6 17.14 -12.80 -11.43
CA ALA A 6 17.80 -12.71 -12.75
C ALA A 6 16.91 -12.00 -13.79
N ARG A 7 15.58 -12.05 -13.65
CA ARG A 7 14.63 -11.42 -14.58
C ARG A 7 14.31 -9.97 -14.21
N CYS A 8 14.02 -9.68 -12.93
CA CYS A 8 13.81 -8.32 -12.43
C CYS A 8 14.94 -7.90 -11.47
N VAL A 9 14.73 -6.87 -10.67
CA VAL A 9 15.73 -6.32 -9.73
C VAL A 9 15.38 -6.53 -8.27
N MET A 10 14.40 -7.40 -7.96
CA MET A 10 13.95 -7.66 -6.59
C MET A 10 14.98 -8.49 -5.83
N PRO A 11 15.41 -8.07 -4.62
CA PRO A 11 16.32 -8.84 -3.78
C PRO A 11 15.58 -9.98 -3.04
N HIS A 12 16.30 -11.05 -2.72
CA HIS A 12 15.78 -12.19 -1.95
C HIS A 12 15.38 -11.85 -0.51
N THR A 13 15.74 -10.67 -0.03
CA THR A 13 15.38 -10.14 1.30
C THR A 13 13.93 -9.70 1.41
N LYS A 14 13.21 -9.59 0.28
CA LYS A 14 11.78 -9.35 0.31
C LYS A 14 11.07 -10.52 1.01
N PRO A 15 10.23 -10.25 2.04
CA PRO A 15 9.43 -11.30 2.67
C PRO A 15 8.65 -12.11 1.63
N ASP A 16 8.59 -13.43 1.83
CA ASP A 16 7.87 -14.40 0.99
C ASP A 16 8.32 -14.44 -0.48
N LEU A 17 9.47 -13.85 -0.79
CA LEU A 17 10.07 -13.97 -2.12
C LEU A 17 10.94 -15.24 -2.19
N HIS A 18 10.62 -16.10 -3.13
CA HIS A 18 11.39 -17.31 -3.43
C HIS A 18 12.04 -17.17 -4.81
N ILE A 19 13.36 -17.31 -4.85
CA ILE A 19 14.15 -17.34 -6.09
C ILE A 19 14.48 -18.80 -6.37
N ASP A 20 14.13 -19.31 -7.57
CA ASP A 20 14.39 -20.69 -7.97
C ASP A 20 15.84 -20.94 -8.42
N GLU A 21 16.12 -22.18 -8.88
CA GLU A 21 17.42 -22.60 -9.38
C GLU A 21 17.85 -21.82 -10.62
N ALA A 22 16.93 -21.33 -11.44
CA ALA A 22 17.17 -20.47 -12.58
C ALA A 22 17.42 -18.99 -12.19
N GLY A 23 17.38 -18.67 -10.89
CA GLY A 23 17.55 -17.31 -10.39
C GLY A 23 16.31 -16.43 -10.55
N VAL A 24 15.14 -16.98 -10.89
CA VAL A 24 13.91 -16.22 -11.16
C VAL A 24 12.98 -16.23 -9.94
N CYS A 25 12.48 -15.06 -9.53
CA CYS A 25 11.58 -14.97 -8.39
C CYS A 25 10.15 -15.42 -8.71
N ASN A 26 9.43 -15.86 -7.66
CA ASN A 26 8.03 -16.30 -7.75
C ASN A 26 7.10 -15.23 -8.37
N ALA A 27 7.32 -13.94 -8.10
CA ALA A 27 6.54 -12.87 -8.71
C ALA A 27 6.75 -12.77 -10.25
N CYS A 28 7.97 -12.96 -10.73
CA CYS A 28 8.25 -13.00 -12.18
C CYS A 28 7.63 -14.23 -12.85
N ARG A 29 7.59 -15.38 -12.17
CA ARG A 29 6.93 -16.59 -12.66
C ARG A 29 5.42 -16.42 -12.70
N ALA A 30 4.82 -15.94 -11.62
CA ALA A 30 3.38 -15.67 -11.58
C ALA A 30 2.96 -14.70 -12.67
N TYR A 31 3.77 -13.67 -12.95
CA TYR A 31 3.51 -12.75 -14.04
C TYR A 31 3.57 -13.45 -15.41
N GLY A 32 4.53 -14.37 -15.62
CA GLY A 32 4.61 -15.15 -16.88
C GLY A 32 3.37 -15.98 -17.19
N GLN A 33 2.65 -16.45 -16.16
CA GLN A 33 1.39 -17.19 -16.29
C GLN A 33 0.17 -16.29 -16.62
N ARG A 34 0.33 -14.98 -16.56
CA ARG A 34 -0.76 -14.02 -16.75
C ARG A 34 -1.29 -13.99 -18.20
N SER A 35 -0.47 -14.39 -19.17
CA SER A 35 -0.89 -14.57 -20.56
C SER A 35 -1.87 -15.74 -20.77
N GLU A 36 -1.92 -16.69 -19.83
CA GLU A 36 -2.81 -17.85 -19.86
C GLU A 36 -4.20 -17.53 -19.27
N VAL A 37 -4.38 -16.34 -18.68
CA VAL A 37 -5.65 -15.93 -18.07
C VAL A 37 -6.66 -15.53 -19.15
N ASP A 38 -7.79 -16.22 -19.19
CA ASP A 38 -8.94 -15.81 -19.99
C ASP A 38 -9.67 -14.63 -19.34
N TRP A 39 -9.27 -13.42 -19.71
CA TRP A 39 -9.86 -12.17 -19.19
C TRP A 39 -11.31 -11.96 -19.63
N GLY A 40 -11.72 -12.55 -20.77
CA GLY A 40 -13.11 -12.55 -21.21
C GLY A 40 -13.99 -13.29 -20.21
N ARG A 41 -13.62 -14.53 -19.91
CA ARG A 41 -14.30 -15.37 -18.91
C ARG A 41 -14.30 -14.71 -17.51
N ARG A 42 -13.16 -14.16 -17.08
CA ARG A 42 -13.07 -13.45 -15.80
C ARG A 42 -14.04 -12.26 -15.71
N ARG A 43 -14.16 -11.52 -16.80
CA ARG A 43 -15.11 -10.41 -16.89
C ARG A 43 -16.57 -10.88 -16.81
N GLU A 44 -16.92 -12.00 -17.44
CA GLU A 44 -18.26 -12.59 -17.34
C GLU A 44 -18.57 -13.08 -15.92
N GLU A 45 -17.61 -13.73 -15.26
CA GLU A 45 -17.71 -14.12 -13.86
C GLU A 45 -17.95 -12.88 -12.96
N LEU A 46 -17.23 -11.78 -13.19
CA LEU A 46 -17.44 -10.51 -12.48
C LEU A 46 -18.87 -9.99 -12.69
N LEU A 47 -19.34 -9.89 -13.93
CA LEU A 47 -20.68 -9.39 -14.25
C LEU A 47 -21.78 -10.23 -13.59
N THR A 48 -21.63 -11.55 -13.59
CA THR A 48 -22.54 -12.49 -12.92
C THR A 48 -22.54 -12.26 -11.41
N LEU A 49 -21.36 -12.07 -10.81
CA LEU A 49 -21.22 -11.81 -9.38
C LEU A 49 -21.84 -10.45 -9.01
N LEU A 50 -21.51 -9.39 -9.73
CA LEU A 50 -22.03 -8.04 -9.48
C LEU A 50 -23.55 -7.97 -9.63
N GLY A 51 -24.12 -8.77 -10.54
CA GLY A 51 -25.58 -8.87 -10.72
C GLY A 51 -26.33 -9.29 -9.46
N LYS A 52 -25.71 -10.07 -8.57
CA LYS A 52 -26.29 -10.50 -7.29
C LYS A 52 -26.39 -9.36 -6.26
N TYR A 53 -25.58 -8.33 -6.42
CA TYR A 53 -25.47 -7.22 -5.46
C TYR A 53 -26.17 -5.94 -5.92
N ARG A 54 -26.69 -5.89 -7.15
CA ARG A 54 -27.43 -4.73 -7.65
C ARG A 54 -28.70 -4.50 -6.83
N ARG A 55 -28.83 -3.29 -6.30
CA ARG A 55 -29.94 -2.87 -5.44
C ARG A 55 -31.04 -2.11 -6.15
N HIS A 56 -30.88 -1.84 -7.44
CA HIS A 56 -31.87 -1.14 -8.28
C HIS A 56 -32.40 0.16 -7.66
N GLY A 57 -31.49 0.97 -7.09
CA GLY A 57 -31.80 2.27 -6.50
C GLY A 57 -32.32 2.25 -5.05
N SER A 58 -32.49 1.05 -4.43
CA SER A 58 -32.93 0.97 -3.02
C SER A 58 -31.79 1.18 -2.00
N ASN A 59 -30.55 1.07 -2.44
CA ASN A 59 -29.31 1.28 -1.66
C ASN A 59 -28.11 1.33 -2.62
N TRP A 60 -26.90 1.57 -2.09
CA TRP A 60 -25.66 1.39 -2.85
C TRP A 60 -25.42 -0.08 -3.16
N ASP A 61 -24.87 -0.37 -4.34
CA ASP A 61 -24.59 -1.72 -4.78
C ASP A 61 -23.31 -2.28 -4.13
N CYS A 62 -22.33 -1.42 -3.88
CA CYS A 62 -21.06 -1.79 -3.25
C CYS A 62 -20.39 -0.63 -2.54
N ILE A 63 -19.47 -0.97 -1.62
CA ILE A 63 -18.47 -0.04 -1.07
C ILE A 63 -17.23 -0.11 -1.95
N VAL A 64 -16.66 1.05 -2.30
CA VAL A 64 -15.32 1.15 -2.90
C VAL A 64 -14.43 1.92 -1.94
N PRO A 65 -13.43 1.25 -1.33
CA PRO A 65 -12.42 1.93 -0.54
C PRO A 65 -11.57 2.83 -1.41
N VAL A 66 -11.43 4.10 -1.05
CA VAL A 66 -10.71 5.09 -1.85
C VAL A 66 -9.73 5.89 -1.00
N SER A 67 -8.55 6.18 -1.56
CA SER A 67 -7.53 7.04 -0.95
C SER A 67 -7.32 8.36 -1.71
N GLY A 68 -7.93 8.50 -2.88
CA GLY A 68 -7.60 9.56 -3.84
C GLY A 68 -6.46 9.17 -4.78
N GLY A 69 -5.90 7.97 -4.66
CA GLY A 69 -4.86 7.45 -5.55
C GLY A 69 -5.40 7.01 -6.92
N LYS A 70 -4.50 6.78 -7.87
CA LYS A 70 -4.83 6.34 -9.23
C LYS A 70 -5.65 5.06 -9.29
N ASP A 71 -5.30 4.08 -8.45
CA ASP A 71 -5.94 2.76 -8.44
C ASP A 71 -7.37 2.85 -7.90
N SER A 72 -7.59 3.59 -6.82
CA SER A 72 -8.94 3.81 -6.30
C SER A 72 -9.80 4.65 -7.25
N THR A 73 -9.22 5.63 -7.93
CA THR A 73 -9.92 6.38 -9.00
C THR A 73 -10.32 5.45 -10.15
N TYR A 74 -9.41 4.60 -10.60
CA TYR A 74 -9.68 3.58 -11.62
C TYR A 74 -10.80 2.62 -11.18
N GLN A 75 -10.79 2.14 -9.93
CA GLN A 75 -11.83 1.28 -9.38
C GLN A 75 -13.22 1.93 -9.48
N VAL A 76 -13.34 3.19 -9.03
CA VAL A 76 -14.61 3.93 -9.10
C VAL A 76 -15.09 4.05 -10.55
N ILE A 77 -14.21 4.44 -11.48
CA ILE A 77 -14.53 4.53 -12.90
C ILE A 77 -15.04 3.18 -13.42
N ARG A 78 -14.39 2.07 -13.07
CA ARG A 78 -14.81 0.73 -13.52
C ARG A 78 -16.16 0.32 -12.94
N MET A 79 -16.43 0.62 -11.67
CA MET A 79 -17.75 0.33 -11.08
C MET A 79 -18.86 1.13 -11.78
N LEU A 80 -18.65 2.41 -12.05
CA LEU A 80 -19.59 3.25 -12.80
C LEU A 80 -19.82 2.74 -14.23
N GLN A 81 -18.74 2.38 -14.94
CA GLN A 81 -18.82 1.81 -16.29
C GLN A 81 -19.56 0.45 -16.35
N LEU A 82 -19.49 -0.32 -15.27
CA LEU A 82 -20.24 -1.56 -15.10
C LEU A 82 -21.69 -1.32 -14.65
N GLY A 83 -22.11 -0.06 -14.50
CA GLY A 83 -23.48 0.34 -14.16
C GLY A 83 -23.84 0.07 -12.70
N LEU A 84 -22.86 0.12 -11.78
CA LEU A 84 -23.11 0.04 -10.33
C LEU A 84 -23.22 1.46 -9.74
N ASN A 85 -23.92 1.53 -8.61
CA ASN A 85 -24.00 2.69 -7.72
C ASN A 85 -23.08 2.48 -6.51
N PRO A 86 -21.79 2.88 -6.56
CA PRO A 86 -20.86 2.68 -5.45
C PRO A 86 -21.00 3.76 -4.37
N LEU A 87 -20.85 3.38 -3.10
CA LEU A 87 -20.51 4.28 -2.00
C LEU A 87 -18.99 4.28 -1.83
N CYS A 88 -18.35 5.41 -2.10
CA CYS A 88 -16.92 5.58 -1.87
C CYS A 88 -16.65 5.86 -0.39
N VAL A 89 -15.67 5.16 0.19
CA VAL A 89 -15.34 5.30 1.61
C VAL A 89 -13.85 5.48 1.79
N THR A 90 -13.44 6.56 2.48
CA THR A 90 -12.04 6.80 2.81
C THR A 90 -11.80 6.85 4.32
N SER A 91 -10.68 6.29 4.75
CA SER A 91 -10.06 6.60 6.03
C SER A 91 -8.98 7.65 5.75
N THR A 92 -9.14 8.87 6.28
CA THR A 92 -8.14 9.92 6.04
C THR A 92 -6.82 9.58 6.69
N THR A 93 -5.73 10.00 6.07
CA THR A 93 -4.37 9.83 6.61
C THR A 93 -4.04 10.90 7.65
N CYS A 94 -2.99 10.68 8.45
CA CYS A 94 -2.56 11.63 9.49
C CYS A 94 -2.09 12.96 8.87
N ASP A 95 -1.37 12.87 7.76
CA ASP A 95 -0.73 14.01 7.11
C ASP A 95 -1.08 14.06 5.62
N LEU A 96 -2.37 14.32 5.35
CA LEU A 96 -2.92 14.35 4.00
C LEU A 96 -2.28 15.48 3.19
N ALA A 97 -1.66 15.11 2.06
CA ALA A 97 -1.07 16.05 1.13
C ALA A 97 -2.14 16.84 0.35
N GLU A 98 -1.83 18.08 -0.07
CA GLU A 98 -2.76 18.90 -0.86
C GLU A 98 -3.20 18.22 -2.17
N ILE A 99 -2.25 17.57 -2.84
CA ILE A 99 -2.54 16.78 -4.05
C ILE A 99 -3.45 15.59 -3.76
N GLY A 100 -3.27 14.94 -2.60
CA GLY A 100 -4.17 13.87 -2.13
C GLY A 100 -5.59 14.39 -1.91
N ARG A 101 -5.73 15.54 -1.23
CA ARG A 101 -7.03 16.20 -1.06
C ARG A 101 -7.68 16.54 -2.40
N LYS A 102 -6.93 17.11 -3.34
CA LYS A 102 -7.41 17.43 -4.69
C LYS A 102 -7.91 16.17 -5.39
N ASN A 103 -7.21 15.07 -5.28
CA ASN A 103 -7.60 13.82 -5.92
C ASN A 103 -8.83 13.17 -5.27
N ILE A 104 -9.03 13.31 -3.96
CA ILE A 104 -10.29 12.95 -3.29
C ILE A 104 -11.45 13.77 -3.88
N GLU A 105 -11.29 15.06 -4.00
CA GLU A 105 -12.32 15.93 -4.59
C GLU A 105 -12.60 15.59 -6.07
N ASN A 106 -11.59 15.16 -6.81
CA ASN A 106 -11.76 14.69 -8.18
C ASN A 106 -12.59 13.39 -8.26
N ILE A 107 -12.43 12.45 -7.31
CA ILE A 107 -13.29 11.26 -7.23
C ILE A 107 -14.75 11.65 -7.01
N LYS A 108 -15.04 12.59 -6.11
CA LYS A 108 -16.40 13.08 -5.86
C LYS A 108 -17.05 13.65 -7.13
N LYS A 109 -16.27 14.29 -8.01
CA LYS A 109 -16.76 14.83 -9.29
C LYS A 109 -17.14 13.76 -10.32
N LEU A 110 -16.80 12.48 -10.08
CA LEU A 110 -17.27 11.37 -10.91
C LEU A 110 -18.76 11.07 -10.71
N GLY A 111 -19.43 11.74 -9.77
CA GLY A 111 -20.86 11.58 -9.49
C GLY A 111 -21.18 10.44 -8.54
N VAL A 112 -20.33 10.20 -7.57
CA VAL A 112 -20.51 9.16 -6.53
C VAL A 112 -20.79 9.75 -5.16
N ASP A 113 -21.53 9.03 -4.33
CA ASP A 113 -21.64 9.33 -2.91
C ASP A 113 -20.37 8.98 -2.17
N TYR A 114 -20.03 9.77 -1.16
CA TYR A 114 -18.71 9.68 -0.52
C TYR A 114 -18.80 9.83 1.01
N VAL A 115 -18.21 8.89 1.73
CA VAL A 115 -18.01 8.97 3.17
C VAL A 115 -16.53 9.12 3.47
N GLU A 116 -16.19 10.19 4.15
CA GLU A 116 -14.83 10.45 4.63
C GLU A 116 -14.81 10.32 6.16
N PHE A 117 -14.09 9.32 6.65
CA PHE A 117 -13.89 9.12 8.07
C PHE A 117 -12.51 9.64 8.48
N SER A 118 -12.50 10.62 9.39
CA SER A 118 -11.26 11.13 9.99
C SER A 118 -11.15 10.63 11.44
N PRO A 119 -10.25 9.67 11.71
CA PRO A 119 -9.97 9.26 13.08
C PRO A 119 -9.46 10.44 13.92
N ASN A 120 -9.62 10.33 15.26
CA ASN A 120 -9.11 11.33 16.19
C ASN A 120 -7.60 11.60 15.92
N PRO A 121 -7.20 12.83 15.56
CA PRO A 121 -5.85 13.11 15.12
C PRO A 121 -4.79 12.89 16.21
N LEU A 122 -5.12 13.13 17.48
CA LEU A 122 -4.20 12.91 18.61
C LEU A 122 -3.95 11.43 18.84
N VAL A 123 -5.01 10.61 18.78
CA VAL A 123 -4.89 9.14 18.88
C VAL A 123 -4.09 8.61 17.71
N ARG A 124 -4.37 9.07 16.50
CA ARG A 124 -3.65 8.64 15.30
C ARG A 124 -2.19 8.98 15.36
N ALA A 125 -1.82 10.22 15.71
CA ALA A 125 -0.42 10.62 15.86
C ALA A 125 0.32 9.75 16.89
N LYS A 126 -0.34 9.42 18.01
CA LYS A 126 0.19 8.49 19.00
C LYS A 126 0.40 7.08 18.41
N LEU A 127 -0.56 6.58 17.61
CA LEU A 127 -0.45 5.28 16.95
C LEU A 127 0.64 5.29 15.86
N ASN A 128 0.78 6.36 15.07
CA ASN A 128 1.88 6.51 14.12
C ASN A 128 3.25 6.45 14.82
N ARG A 129 3.40 7.17 15.96
CA ARG A 129 4.63 7.11 16.76
C ARG A 129 4.90 5.71 17.31
N ILE A 130 3.88 5.04 17.86
CA ILE A 130 4.00 3.66 18.36
C ILE A 130 4.38 2.71 17.22
N GLY A 131 3.69 2.74 16.10
CA GLY A 131 3.99 1.92 14.93
C GLY A 131 5.43 2.14 14.45
N LEU A 132 5.86 3.39 14.34
CA LEU A 132 7.22 3.75 13.95
C LEU A 132 8.28 3.17 14.91
N THR A 133 8.09 3.37 16.23
CA THR A 133 9.09 3.02 17.24
C THR A 133 9.08 1.56 17.66
N GLN A 134 7.95 0.87 17.57
CA GLN A 134 7.81 -0.52 18.02
C GLN A 134 7.98 -1.55 16.90
N VAL A 135 7.44 -1.26 15.73
CA VAL A 135 7.48 -2.19 14.58
C VAL A 135 8.13 -1.60 13.33
N GLY A 136 8.64 -0.36 13.42
CA GLY A 136 9.29 0.34 12.30
C GLY A 136 8.33 0.57 11.13
N ASP A 137 7.09 0.96 11.43
CA ASP A 137 6.10 1.33 10.44
C ASP A 137 5.22 2.49 10.91
N ILE A 138 5.51 3.69 10.41
CA ILE A 138 4.75 4.89 10.71
C ILE A 138 3.29 4.79 10.22
N SER A 139 3.05 4.05 9.16
CA SER A 139 1.73 3.89 8.53
C SER A 139 0.89 2.77 9.14
N TRP A 140 1.29 2.21 10.28
CA TRP A 140 0.55 1.13 10.92
C TRP A 140 -0.95 1.47 11.15
N PRO A 141 -1.36 2.64 11.70
CA PRO A 141 -2.77 2.95 11.87
C PRO A 141 -3.51 3.17 10.55
N GLU A 142 -2.82 3.65 9.51
CA GLU A 142 -3.36 3.76 8.16
C GLU A 142 -3.65 2.37 7.58
N HIS A 143 -2.72 1.41 7.72
CA HIS A 143 -2.92 0.02 7.29
C HIS A 143 -4.11 -0.64 7.98
N VAL A 144 -4.32 -0.39 9.26
CA VAL A 144 -5.53 -0.84 9.97
C VAL A 144 -6.77 -0.15 9.39
N GLY A 145 -6.73 1.19 9.27
CA GLY A 145 -7.88 2.01 8.89
C GLY A 145 -8.40 1.73 7.49
N ILE A 146 -7.51 1.49 6.50
CA ILE A 146 -7.93 1.20 5.12
C ILE A 146 -8.80 -0.06 5.02
N PHE A 147 -8.69 -1.00 5.96
CA PHE A 147 -9.50 -2.21 5.98
C PHE A 147 -10.69 -2.11 6.94
N THR A 148 -10.49 -1.54 8.12
CA THR A 148 -11.56 -1.50 9.15
C THR A 148 -12.67 -0.51 8.80
N ILE A 149 -12.33 0.68 8.29
CA ILE A 149 -13.32 1.72 8.00
C ILE A 149 -14.30 1.31 6.90
N PRO A 150 -13.87 0.80 5.73
CA PRO A 150 -14.81 0.30 4.72
C PRO A 150 -15.66 -0.87 5.21
N ALA A 151 -15.09 -1.80 6.01
CA ALA A 151 -15.85 -2.91 6.56
C ALA A 151 -16.93 -2.43 7.56
N ARG A 152 -16.62 -1.45 8.42
CA ARG A 152 -17.58 -0.81 9.30
C ARG A 152 -18.67 -0.05 8.54
N ALA A 153 -18.28 0.67 7.48
CA ALA A 153 -19.23 1.34 6.59
C ALA A 153 -20.18 0.33 5.92
N ALA A 154 -19.66 -0.81 5.46
CA ALA A 154 -20.47 -1.89 4.87
C ALA A 154 -21.54 -2.39 5.87
N VAL A 155 -21.16 -2.61 7.12
CA VAL A 155 -22.08 -3.01 8.19
C VAL A 155 -23.08 -1.90 8.50
N GLN A 156 -22.61 -0.66 8.67
CA GLN A 156 -23.45 0.48 9.06
C GLN A 156 -24.50 0.83 8.01
N PHE A 157 -24.10 0.82 6.73
CA PHE A 157 -24.97 1.17 5.61
C PHE A 157 -25.68 -0.04 4.99
N ASN A 158 -25.50 -1.23 5.56
CA ASN A 158 -26.10 -2.49 5.07
C ASN A 158 -25.76 -2.76 3.59
N VAL A 159 -24.48 -2.56 3.21
CA VAL A 159 -23.96 -2.81 1.86
C VAL A 159 -23.08 -4.06 1.90
N PRO A 160 -23.49 -5.20 1.33
CA PRO A 160 -22.80 -6.48 1.54
C PRO A 160 -21.53 -6.63 0.69
N LEU A 161 -21.34 -5.84 -0.36
CA LEU A 161 -20.17 -5.98 -1.25
C LEU A 161 -19.16 -4.87 -1.02
N ILE A 162 -17.89 -5.24 -0.80
CA ILE A 162 -16.74 -4.32 -0.84
C ILE A 162 -15.87 -4.69 -2.04
N VAL A 163 -15.55 -3.72 -2.89
CA VAL A 163 -14.69 -3.91 -4.06
C VAL A 163 -13.33 -3.30 -3.78
N TRP A 164 -12.32 -4.17 -3.61
CA TRP A 164 -10.92 -3.81 -3.45
C TRP A 164 -10.22 -3.75 -4.81
N GLY A 165 -9.05 -3.12 -4.86
CA GLY A 165 -8.22 -3.02 -6.07
C GLY A 165 -7.53 -4.32 -6.43
N GLU A 166 -6.20 -4.29 -6.33
CA GLU A 166 -5.37 -5.49 -6.52
C GLU A 166 -5.25 -6.32 -5.24
N ASN A 167 -4.97 -7.60 -5.43
CA ASN A 167 -4.35 -8.39 -4.39
C ASN A 167 -2.84 -8.11 -4.42
N ALA A 168 -2.34 -7.37 -3.43
CA ALA A 168 -0.94 -6.98 -3.35
C ALA A 168 0.02 -8.18 -3.33
N GLN A 169 -0.41 -9.33 -2.79
CA GLN A 169 0.38 -10.57 -2.78
C GLN A 169 0.58 -11.12 -4.19
N ASN A 170 -0.36 -10.90 -5.09
CA ASN A 170 -0.26 -11.32 -6.49
C ASN A 170 0.62 -10.34 -7.31
N GLU A 171 0.44 -9.04 -7.16
CA GLU A 171 1.17 -8.03 -7.96
C GLU A 171 2.66 -7.93 -7.56
N TYR A 172 2.94 -7.94 -6.26
CA TYR A 172 4.30 -7.73 -5.75
C TYR A 172 5.01 -9.03 -5.33
N GLY A 173 4.30 -10.16 -5.36
CA GLY A 173 4.80 -11.45 -4.90
C GLY A 173 4.67 -11.63 -3.39
N GLY A 174 3.97 -12.68 -3.00
CA GLY A 174 3.71 -13.08 -1.62
C GLY A 174 3.44 -14.58 -1.55
N PRO A 175 2.92 -15.09 -0.41
CA PRO A 175 2.58 -16.50 -0.25
C PRO A 175 1.59 -16.97 -1.33
N ALA A 176 1.83 -18.15 -1.90
CA ALA A 176 1.00 -18.68 -2.99
C ALA A 176 -0.48 -18.86 -2.59
N ALA A 177 -0.76 -19.14 -1.33
CA ALA A 177 -2.12 -19.22 -0.80
C ALA A 177 -2.84 -17.86 -0.89
N ALA A 178 -2.19 -16.78 -0.39
CA ALA A 178 -2.77 -15.44 -0.39
C ALA A 178 -2.87 -14.84 -1.80
N ALA A 179 -1.94 -15.19 -2.71
CA ALA A 179 -1.95 -14.69 -4.09
C ALA A 179 -3.12 -15.25 -4.92
N LYS A 180 -3.63 -16.43 -4.56
CA LYS A 180 -4.79 -17.07 -5.23
C LYS A 180 -6.13 -16.62 -4.69
N ASP A 181 -6.17 -15.98 -3.51
CA ASP A 181 -7.41 -15.52 -2.90
C ASP A 181 -8.01 -14.37 -3.72
N ASN A 182 -9.26 -14.52 -4.12
CA ASN A 182 -10.04 -13.48 -4.79
C ASN A 182 -11.01 -12.75 -3.84
N VAL A 183 -11.02 -13.16 -2.56
CA VAL A 183 -11.88 -12.62 -1.50
C VAL A 183 -11.02 -12.20 -0.31
N LEU A 184 -11.27 -11.01 0.20
CA LEU A 184 -10.64 -10.52 1.42
C LEU A 184 -11.42 -11.02 2.63
N THR A 185 -10.77 -11.87 3.44
CA THR A 185 -11.31 -12.37 4.71
C THR A 185 -10.62 -11.70 5.90
N ARG A 186 -11.21 -11.82 7.10
CA ARG A 186 -10.57 -11.36 8.34
C ARG A 186 -9.20 -12.01 8.55
N ARG A 187 -9.08 -13.31 8.30
CA ARG A 187 -7.81 -14.03 8.38
C ARG A 187 -6.78 -13.46 7.42
N TRP A 188 -7.17 -13.18 6.18
CA TRP A 188 -6.29 -12.53 5.20
C TRP A 188 -5.76 -11.19 5.72
N LEU A 189 -6.64 -10.39 6.33
CA LEU A 189 -6.26 -9.11 6.92
C LEU A 189 -5.24 -9.28 8.06
N GLU A 190 -5.51 -10.17 9.00
CA GLU A 190 -4.63 -10.41 10.16
C GLU A 190 -3.25 -10.94 9.76
N GLU A 191 -3.18 -11.80 8.74
CA GLU A 191 -1.94 -12.39 8.26
C GLU A 191 -1.18 -11.49 7.27
N PHE A 192 -1.87 -10.77 6.39
CA PHE A 192 -1.27 -10.08 5.24
C PHE A 192 -1.56 -8.56 5.19
N GLY A 193 -2.39 -8.04 6.08
CA GLY A 193 -2.80 -6.64 6.09
C GLY A 193 -1.77 -5.65 6.63
N GLY A 194 -0.51 -6.07 6.83
CA GLY A 194 0.57 -5.18 7.27
C GLY A 194 0.58 -4.86 8.76
N LEU A 195 -0.11 -5.64 9.60
CA LEU A 195 -0.20 -5.39 11.05
C LEU A 195 1.08 -5.72 11.83
N LEU A 196 2.04 -6.41 11.22
CA LEU A 196 3.36 -6.72 11.76
C LEU A 196 3.32 -7.38 13.16
N GLY A 197 2.27 -8.15 13.45
CA GLY A 197 2.06 -8.84 14.72
C GLY A 197 1.52 -7.95 15.86
N MET A 198 1.34 -6.66 15.65
CA MET A 198 0.76 -5.76 16.65
C MET A 198 -0.77 -5.73 16.53
N ARG A 199 -1.48 -6.07 17.60
CA ARG A 199 -2.94 -6.09 17.61
C ARG A 199 -3.51 -4.83 18.26
N VAL A 200 -4.65 -4.38 17.74
CA VAL A 200 -5.38 -3.23 18.31
C VAL A 200 -5.76 -3.45 19.78
N THR A 201 -6.11 -4.69 20.14
CA THR A 201 -6.44 -5.06 21.52
C THR A 201 -5.30 -4.84 22.51
N ASP A 202 -4.06 -5.04 22.06
CA ASP A 202 -2.88 -4.94 22.91
C ASP A 202 -2.51 -3.49 23.22
N LEU A 203 -2.96 -2.55 22.38
CA LEU A 203 -2.67 -1.11 22.52
C LEU A 203 -3.31 -0.48 23.76
N SER A 204 -4.47 -0.98 24.16
CA SER A 204 -5.18 -0.45 25.35
C SER A 204 -4.40 -0.74 26.64
N SER A 205 -3.98 -1.99 26.83
CA SER A 205 -3.25 -2.42 28.02
C SER A 205 -1.82 -1.89 28.06
N THR A 206 -1.13 -1.88 26.90
CA THR A 206 0.30 -1.55 26.83
C THR A 206 0.56 -0.04 26.80
N TYR A 207 -0.30 0.73 26.12
CA TYR A 207 -0.05 2.17 25.87
C TYR A 207 -1.09 3.10 26.49
N GLY A 208 -2.05 2.57 27.27
CA GLY A 208 -3.08 3.35 27.95
C GLY A 208 -3.99 4.13 26.99
N ILE A 209 -4.28 3.55 25.82
CA ILE A 209 -5.24 4.13 24.87
C ILE A 209 -6.62 3.53 25.17
N GLY A 210 -7.60 4.38 25.51
CA GLY A 210 -8.94 3.92 25.89
C GLY A 210 -9.62 3.09 24.77
N PRO A 211 -10.36 2.02 25.10
CA PRO A 211 -11.01 1.17 24.11
C PRO A 211 -11.92 1.94 23.13
N GLN A 212 -12.60 2.99 23.63
CA GLN A 212 -13.44 3.87 22.80
C GLN A 212 -12.64 4.63 21.74
N GLN A 213 -11.40 4.99 22.04
CA GLN A 213 -10.50 5.66 21.09
C GLN A 213 -9.98 4.72 20.00
N LEU A 214 -10.00 3.40 20.27
CA LEU A 214 -9.57 2.36 19.37
C LEU A 214 -10.73 1.72 18.57
N LEU A 215 -11.96 2.11 18.83
CA LEU A 215 -13.15 1.47 18.24
C LEU A 215 -13.08 1.40 16.71
N MET A 216 -12.63 2.47 16.05
CA MET A 216 -12.57 2.54 14.58
C MET A 216 -11.39 1.78 13.98
N TYR A 217 -10.43 1.36 14.81
CA TYR A 217 -9.32 0.51 14.40
C TYR A 217 -9.64 -0.99 14.61
N GLN A 218 -10.76 -1.32 15.24
CA GLN A 218 -11.21 -2.70 15.41
C GLN A 218 -12.05 -3.13 14.20
N TYR A 219 -11.74 -4.30 13.65
CA TYR A 219 -12.54 -4.90 12.60
C TYR A 219 -13.93 -5.27 13.14
N PRO A 220 -15.02 -5.18 12.35
CA PRO A 220 -16.34 -5.61 12.80
C PRO A 220 -16.32 -7.07 13.28
N SER A 221 -17.25 -7.42 14.21
CA SER A 221 -17.37 -8.80 14.65
C SER A 221 -17.88 -9.72 13.53
N ASP A 222 -17.66 -11.02 13.68
CA ASP A 222 -18.11 -11.99 12.68
C ASP A 222 -19.63 -12.01 12.58
N GLU A 223 -20.34 -11.78 13.69
CA GLU A 223 -21.81 -11.66 13.74
C GLU A 223 -22.30 -10.42 12.98
N GLU A 224 -21.63 -9.28 13.13
CA GLU A 224 -21.94 -8.04 12.39
C GLU A 224 -21.76 -8.24 10.88
N LEU A 225 -20.65 -8.88 10.47
CA LEU A 225 -20.34 -9.17 9.06
C LEU A 225 -21.33 -10.17 8.46
N GLN A 226 -21.65 -11.25 9.19
CA GLN A 226 -22.60 -12.28 8.77
C GLN A 226 -24.02 -11.73 8.63
N ARG A 227 -24.47 -10.89 9.57
CA ARG A 227 -25.79 -10.24 9.52
C ARG A 227 -26.03 -9.48 8.23
N VAL A 228 -25.01 -8.82 7.69
CA VAL A 228 -25.07 -8.06 6.44
C VAL A 228 -24.68 -8.92 5.23
N GLY A 229 -23.95 -10.00 5.44
CA GLY A 229 -23.38 -10.85 4.40
C GLY A 229 -22.20 -10.17 3.71
N VAL A 230 -21.34 -9.47 4.46
CA VAL A 230 -20.23 -8.69 3.91
C VAL A 230 -19.22 -9.61 3.21
N THR A 231 -18.93 -9.31 1.96
CA THR A 231 -17.95 -9.98 1.12
C THR A 231 -17.04 -8.94 0.47
N GLY A 232 -15.73 -9.17 0.52
CA GLY A 232 -14.74 -8.36 -0.19
C GLY A 232 -14.22 -9.08 -1.44
N LEU A 233 -14.18 -8.44 -2.58
CA LEU A 233 -13.55 -8.98 -3.79
C LEU A 233 -12.37 -8.12 -4.25
N PHE A 234 -11.38 -8.73 -4.90
CA PHE A 234 -10.30 -8.04 -5.56
C PHE A 234 -10.59 -7.86 -7.05
N LEU A 235 -10.75 -6.61 -7.50
CA LEU A 235 -11.08 -6.28 -8.89
C LEU A 235 -9.98 -6.74 -9.87
N GLY A 236 -8.71 -6.69 -9.45
CA GLY A 236 -7.56 -7.15 -10.23
C GLY A 236 -7.52 -8.66 -10.50
N HIS A 237 -8.38 -9.47 -9.83
CA HIS A 237 -8.60 -10.87 -10.19
C HIS A 237 -9.44 -11.03 -11.46
N TYR A 238 -10.33 -10.08 -11.72
CA TYR A 238 -11.32 -10.16 -12.80
C TYR A 238 -10.97 -9.29 -14.01
N LEU A 239 -10.21 -8.22 -13.79
CA LEU A 239 -9.78 -7.29 -14.83
C LEU A 239 -8.25 -7.19 -14.87
N PRO A 240 -7.65 -7.00 -16.05
CA PRO A 240 -6.22 -6.74 -16.15
C PRO A 240 -5.84 -5.54 -15.28
N TRP A 241 -4.94 -5.76 -14.31
CA TRP A 241 -4.47 -4.72 -13.40
C TRP A 241 -3.08 -4.26 -13.79
N ASP A 242 -2.91 -2.95 -13.94
CA ASP A 242 -1.62 -2.35 -14.27
C ASP A 242 -1.56 -0.89 -13.82
N GLY A 243 -0.64 -0.59 -12.89
CA GLY A 243 -0.55 0.72 -12.26
C GLY A 243 -0.36 1.89 -13.23
N LEU A 244 0.39 1.71 -14.34
CA LEU A 244 0.55 2.78 -15.34
C LEU A 244 -0.74 2.98 -16.14
N SER A 245 -1.37 1.89 -16.60
CA SER A 245 -2.64 1.98 -17.33
C SER A 245 -3.73 2.57 -16.45
N ASN A 246 -3.78 2.20 -15.18
CA ASN A 246 -4.72 2.76 -14.20
C ASN A 246 -4.48 4.26 -14.03
N ALA A 247 -3.21 4.70 -13.95
CA ALA A 247 -2.86 6.11 -13.84
C ALA A 247 -3.33 6.92 -15.06
N LEU A 248 -3.12 6.40 -16.28
CA LEU A 248 -3.55 7.07 -17.52
C LEU A 248 -5.08 7.20 -17.58
N ILE A 249 -5.80 6.14 -17.23
CA ILE A 249 -7.27 6.15 -17.18
C ILE A 249 -7.76 7.14 -16.10
N ALA A 250 -7.14 7.12 -14.92
CA ALA A 250 -7.46 8.04 -13.84
C ALA A 250 -7.21 9.50 -14.24
N GLN A 251 -6.06 9.80 -14.89
CA GLN A 251 -5.74 11.15 -15.38
C GLN A 251 -6.76 11.67 -16.41
N ALA A 252 -7.17 10.80 -17.34
CA ALA A 252 -8.23 11.14 -18.30
C ALA A 252 -9.59 11.47 -17.63
N ASN A 253 -9.75 11.12 -16.35
CA ASN A 253 -10.94 11.37 -15.53
C ASN A 253 -10.67 12.28 -14.32
N GLY A 254 -9.66 13.15 -14.41
CA GLY A 254 -9.42 14.22 -13.44
C GLY A 254 -8.38 13.94 -12.36
N PHE A 255 -7.80 12.72 -12.27
CA PHE A 255 -6.69 12.46 -11.36
C PHE A 255 -5.48 13.35 -11.69
N THR A 256 -4.92 13.96 -10.67
CA THR A 256 -3.76 14.86 -10.81
C THR A 256 -2.51 14.17 -10.32
N THR A 257 -1.44 14.23 -11.11
CA THR A 257 -0.11 13.73 -10.73
C THR A 257 0.73 14.82 -10.06
N PHE A 258 1.79 14.42 -9.39
CA PHE A 258 2.79 15.36 -8.90
C PHE A 258 3.57 15.95 -10.09
N ASP A 259 4.22 17.08 -9.91
CA ASP A 259 4.94 17.82 -10.99
C ASP A 259 6.25 17.14 -11.41
N ARG A 260 6.79 16.25 -10.57
CA ARG A 260 8.02 15.50 -10.80
C ARG A 260 7.90 14.09 -10.21
N ALA A 261 8.90 13.25 -10.43
CA ALA A 261 9.00 11.97 -9.72
C ALA A 261 8.96 12.19 -8.19
N VAL A 262 8.16 11.38 -7.50
CA VAL A 262 8.06 11.43 -6.04
C VAL A 262 9.35 10.96 -5.40
N GLU A 263 9.73 11.52 -4.27
CA GLU A 263 10.94 11.14 -3.55
C GLU A 263 10.94 9.62 -3.25
N GLY A 264 12.06 8.96 -3.56
CA GLY A 264 12.19 7.49 -3.45
C GLY A 264 11.50 6.68 -4.54
N SER A 265 10.94 7.32 -5.58
CA SER A 265 10.24 6.69 -6.71
C SER A 265 10.76 7.18 -8.06
N MET A 266 10.46 6.42 -9.11
CA MET A 266 10.72 6.80 -10.50
C MET A 266 9.51 7.43 -11.20
N VAL A 267 8.36 7.47 -10.52
CA VAL A 267 7.09 7.94 -11.10
C VAL A 267 6.48 9.06 -10.27
N ASN A 268 5.52 9.77 -10.85
CA ASN A 268 4.87 10.94 -10.25
C ASN A 268 3.38 10.71 -9.92
N TYR A 269 2.91 9.48 -10.00
CA TYR A 269 1.49 9.11 -9.83
C TYR A 269 1.24 8.09 -8.70
N GLU A 270 2.28 7.77 -7.92
CA GLU A 270 2.17 6.83 -6.79
C GLU A 270 2.26 7.58 -5.45
N ASN A 271 1.45 7.14 -4.47
CA ASN A 271 1.57 7.57 -3.07
C ASN A 271 1.51 9.09 -2.87
N LEU A 272 0.51 9.73 -3.48
CA LEU A 272 0.35 11.18 -3.48
C LEU A 272 -0.53 11.71 -2.33
N ASP A 273 -1.05 10.82 -1.50
CA ASP A 273 -2.07 11.15 -0.50
C ASP A 273 -1.51 11.46 0.89
N ASN A 274 -0.32 10.96 1.25
CA ASN A 274 0.19 11.06 2.62
C ASN A 274 1.69 11.38 2.64
N HIS A 275 2.07 12.48 3.32
CA HIS A 275 3.48 12.86 3.48
C HIS A 275 4.31 11.85 4.29
N GLN A 276 3.68 11.05 5.14
CA GLN A 276 4.38 10.02 5.92
C GLN A 276 4.82 8.81 5.09
N THR A 277 4.32 8.66 3.86
CA THR A 277 4.66 7.52 2.98
C THR A 277 6.16 7.45 2.67
N GLY A 278 6.85 8.59 2.57
CA GLY A 278 8.30 8.61 2.39
C GLY A 278 9.06 7.94 3.53
N ILE A 279 8.60 8.11 4.77
CA ILE A 279 9.14 7.43 5.96
C ILE A 279 8.84 5.93 5.90
N HIS A 280 7.60 5.54 5.58
CA HIS A 280 7.21 4.13 5.44
C HIS A 280 8.09 3.41 4.39
N ASP A 281 8.25 3.98 3.20
CA ASP A 281 9.07 3.41 2.14
C ASP A 281 10.55 3.36 2.54
N TYR A 282 11.06 4.34 3.29
CA TYR A 282 12.43 4.33 3.80
C TYR A 282 12.65 3.21 4.82
N PHE A 283 11.71 2.96 5.76
CA PHE A 283 11.80 1.85 6.70
C PHE A 283 11.77 0.48 6.01
N LYS A 284 11.05 0.34 4.91
CA LYS A 284 11.12 -0.83 4.04
C LYS A 284 12.54 -1.04 3.50
N PHE A 285 13.20 0.05 3.06
CA PHE A 285 14.61 -0.01 2.65
C PHE A 285 15.54 -0.41 3.78
N LEU A 286 15.38 0.16 4.99
CA LEU A 286 16.21 -0.19 6.16
C LEU A 286 16.11 -1.67 6.52
N LYS A 287 14.92 -2.23 6.48
CA LYS A 287 14.64 -3.62 6.84
C LYS A 287 15.09 -4.62 5.78
N PHE A 288 14.85 -4.30 4.51
CA PHE A 288 14.94 -5.27 3.41
C PHE A 288 15.93 -4.88 2.31
N GLY A 289 16.50 -3.70 2.33
CA GLY A 289 17.48 -3.22 1.34
C GLY A 289 16.86 -2.80 0.00
N PHE A 290 15.54 -2.65 -0.10
CA PHE A 290 14.82 -2.16 -1.27
C PHE A 290 13.62 -1.31 -0.89
N SER A 291 13.16 -0.45 -1.80
CA SER A 291 12.06 0.45 -1.56
C SER A 291 11.14 0.58 -2.79
N ARG A 292 10.40 1.69 -2.86
CA ARG A 292 9.37 1.93 -3.86
C ARG A 292 9.90 1.88 -5.31
N ALA A 293 11.06 2.47 -5.58
CA ALA A 293 11.62 2.45 -6.93
C ALA A 293 11.93 1.01 -7.39
N THR A 294 12.40 0.13 -6.50
CA THR A 294 12.58 -1.31 -6.82
C THR A 294 11.25 -1.98 -7.16
N ASP A 295 10.18 -1.74 -6.38
CA ASP A 295 8.87 -2.33 -6.68
C ASP A 295 8.39 -1.94 -8.07
N ILE A 296 8.40 -0.63 -8.37
CA ILE A 296 7.91 -0.10 -9.64
C ILE A 296 8.79 -0.55 -10.80
N ALA A 297 10.13 -0.50 -10.66
CA ALA A 297 11.04 -1.01 -11.68
C ALA A 297 10.78 -2.48 -11.99
N CYS A 298 10.57 -3.32 -10.97
CA CYS A 298 10.21 -4.73 -11.16
C CYS A 298 8.90 -4.92 -11.94
N LEU A 299 7.89 -4.09 -11.67
CA LEU A 299 6.63 -4.12 -12.41
C LEU A 299 6.84 -3.73 -13.89
N HIS A 300 7.63 -2.68 -14.15
CA HIS A 300 7.92 -2.22 -15.50
C HIS A 300 8.78 -3.24 -16.29
N ILE A 301 9.79 -3.86 -15.64
CA ILE A 301 10.60 -4.92 -16.25
C ILE A 301 9.73 -6.14 -16.62
N ARG A 302 8.86 -6.60 -15.71
CA ARG A 302 7.94 -7.72 -15.98
C ARG A 302 7.01 -7.46 -17.17
N ARG A 303 6.70 -6.18 -17.42
CA ARG A 303 5.84 -5.72 -18.51
C ARG A 303 6.62 -5.27 -19.75
N ASP A 304 7.90 -5.59 -19.82
CA ASP A 304 8.81 -5.29 -20.94
C ASP A 304 8.84 -3.79 -21.33
N ARG A 305 8.63 -2.90 -20.35
CA ARG A 305 8.66 -1.43 -20.54
C ARG A 305 10.03 -0.82 -20.36
N ILE A 306 10.87 -1.44 -19.55
CA ILE A 306 12.26 -1.08 -19.33
C ILE A 306 13.11 -2.35 -19.28
N SER A 307 14.39 -2.25 -19.67
CA SER A 307 15.32 -3.34 -19.50
C SER A 307 15.68 -3.55 -18.01
N ARG A 308 16.22 -4.72 -17.67
CA ARG A 308 16.75 -4.97 -16.33
C ARG A 308 17.89 -3.99 -15.99
N GLN A 309 18.72 -3.63 -16.96
CA GLN A 309 19.81 -2.67 -16.78
C GLN A 309 19.28 -1.28 -16.42
N ASP A 310 18.28 -0.78 -17.16
CA ASP A 310 17.62 0.49 -16.83
C ASP A 310 17.01 0.45 -15.43
N GLY A 311 16.39 -0.69 -15.07
CA GLY A 311 15.82 -0.90 -13.74
C GLY A 311 16.87 -0.82 -12.63
N LEU A 312 18.07 -1.37 -12.83
CA LEU A 312 19.19 -1.27 -11.88
C LEU A 312 19.65 0.19 -11.70
N GLU A 313 19.75 0.94 -12.79
CA GLU A 313 20.15 2.35 -12.74
C GLU A 313 19.11 3.21 -12.01
N ILE A 314 17.83 2.96 -12.27
CA ILE A 314 16.70 3.62 -11.58
C ILE A 314 16.75 3.33 -10.08
N VAL A 315 16.90 2.07 -9.69
CA VAL A 315 16.99 1.67 -8.28
C VAL A 315 18.18 2.34 -7.57
N ARG A 316 19.36 2.35 -8.19
CA ARG A 316 20.56 3.04 -7.63
C ARG A 316 20.33 4.54 -7.43
N ARG A 317 19.55 5.16 -8.31
CA ARG A 317 19.26 6.60 -8.27
C ARG A 317 18.25 6.96 -7.20
N HIS A 318 17.23 6.15 -6.98
CA HIS A 318 16.03 6.51 -6.21
C HIS A 318 15.91 5.78 -4.86
N ASP A 319 16.26 4.48 -4.78
CA ASP A 319 16.10 3.73 -3.51
C ASP A 319 17.11 4.17 -2.45
N GLY A 320 16.69 4.14 -1.20
CA GLY A 320 17.55 4.34 -0.04
C GLY A 320 17.98 5.77 0.21
N LYS A 321 17.39 6.75 -0.45
CA LYS A 321 17.60 8.16 -0.12
C LYS A 321 16.94 8.45 1.22
N PHE A 322 17.69 9.10 2.12
CA PHE A 322 17.15 9.53 3.41
C PHE A 322 16.00 10.52 3.18
N PRO A 323 14.84 10.37 3.84
CA PRO A 323 13.62 11.09 3.51
C PRO A 323 13.63 12.51 4.12
N TRP A 324 14.55 13.38 3.71
CA TRP A 324 14.61 14.76 4.16
C TRP A 324 13.36 15.57 3.84
N SER A 325 12.63 15.17 2.82
CA SER A 325 11.32 15.70 2.45
C SER A 325 10.49 14.63 1.76
N TYR A 326 9.17 14.85 1.69
CA TYR A 326 8.27 14.06 0.87
C TYR A 326 7.13 14.93 0.34
N LEU A 327 6.86 14.88 -0.98
CA LEU A 327 5.92 15.76 -1.68
C LEU A 327 6.16 17.24 -1.34
N GLY A 328 7.44 17.63 -1.21
CA GLY A 328 7.85 18.98 -0.88
C GLY A 328 7.78 19.37 0.60
N LYS A 329 7.19 18.54 1.48
CA LYS A 329 7.13 18.81 2.92
C LYS A 329 8.40 18.34 3.61
N PRO A 330 9.13 19.20 4.38
CA PRO A 330 10.34 18.81 5.13
C PRO A 330 10.07 17.77 6.20
N LEU A 331 11.02 16.83 6.41
CA LEU A 331 10.95 15.76 7.40
C LEU A 331 10.57 16.28 8.81
N ALA A 332 11.20 17.35 9.28
CA ALA A 332 10.91 17.91 10.60
C ALA A 332 9.42 18.25 10.74
N LYS A 333 8.78 18.77 9.68
CA LYS A 333 7.35 19.08 9.66
C LYS A 333 6.45 17.85 9.59
N ILE A 334 6.93 16.76 9.00
CA ILE A 334 6.22 15.47 8.98
C ILE A 334 6.25 14.82 10.37
N LEU A 335 7.33 15.03 11.12
CA LEU A 335 7.53 14.50 12.47
C LEU A 335 6.86 15.34 13.59
N ASP A 336 6.56 16.63 13.34
CA ASP A 336 5.93 17.53 14.33
C ASP A 336 4.70 16.90 15.03
N PRO A 337 3.71 16.30 14.30
CA PRO A 337 2.54 15.70 14.96
C PRO A 337 2.88 14.50 15.87
N LEU A 338 4.02 13.87 15.65
CA LEU A 338 4.51 12.74 16.44
C LEU A 338 5.33 13.21 17.66
N GLU A 339 5.53 14.52 17.84
CA GLU A 339 6.40 15.08 18.87
C GLU A 339 7.80 14.44 18.85
N MET A 340 8.36 14.25 17.64
CA MET A 340 9.64 13.58 17.43
C MET A 340 10.63 14.50 16.73
N SER A 341 11.84 14.62 17.28
CA SER A 341 12.95 15.33 16.64
C SER A 341 13.56 14.49 15.49
N VAL A 342 14.26 15.17 14.57
CA VAL A 342 15.01 14.49 13.49
C VAL A 342 16.10 13.57 14.08
N ASP A 343 16.77 13.97 15.15
CA ASP A 343 17.81 13.15 15.81
C ASP A 343 17.21 11.89 16.45
N GLU A 344 16.03 12.00 17.07
CA GLU A 344 15.31 10.84 17.59
C GLU A 344 14.89 9.91 16.45
N PHE A 345 14.38 10.46 15.35
CA PHE A 345 14.02 9.71 14.16
C PHE A 345 15.22 8.94 13.58
N ILE A 346 16.40 9.56 13.49
CA ILE A 346 17.63 8.91 13.02
C ILE A 346 17.99 7.70 13.91
N LYS A 347 17.88 7.84 15.25
CA LYS A 347 18.11 6.73 16.18
C LYS A 347 17.14 5.58 15.96
N VAL A 348 15.87 5.88 15.73
CA VAL A 348 14.86 4.85 15.37
C VAL A 348 15.20 4.18 14.03
N CYS A 349 15.64 4.92 13.02
CA CYS A 349 16.11 4.36 11.76
C CYS A 349 17.26 3.37 11.97
N ASP A 350 18.27 3.74 12.78
CA ASP A 350 19.44 2.90 13.05
C ASP A 350 19.05 1.62 13.82
N GLN A 351 18.05 1.70 14.70
CA GLN A 351 17.50 0.55 15.41
C GLN A 351 16.89 -0.49 14.46
N PHE A 352 16.13 -0.05 13.45
CA PHE A 352 15.46 -0.94 12.50
C PHE A 352 16.30 -1.31 11.28
N THR A 353 17.50 -0.73 11.16
CA THR A 353 18.39 -1.05 10.03
C THR A 353 18.94 -2.46 10.13
N ASN A 354 18.73 -3.24 9.07
CA ASN A 354 19.24 -4.62 8.97
C ASN A 354 20.76 -4.64 8.76
N LYS A 355 21.49 -4.87 9.83
CA LYS A 355 22.96 -4.87 9.86
C LYS A 355 23.63 -5.95 8.97
N ARG A 356 22.85 -6.88 8.39
CA ARG A 356 23.33 -7.87 7.42
C ARG A 356 23.31 -7.36 5.98
N ILE A 357 22.68 -6.21 5.75
CA ILE A 357 22.52 -5.61 4.41
C ILE A 357 23.43 -4.41 4.25
N PHE A 358 23.70 -3.67 5.33
CA PHE A 358 24.39 -2.39 5.28
C PHE A 358 25.77 -2.46 5.90
N LYS A 359 26.70 -1.64 5.35
CA LYS A 359 28.07 -1.52 5.82
C LYS A 359 28.14 -0.88 7.20
N ARG A 360 29.17 -1.29 7.96
CA ARG A 360 29.52 -0.74 9.26
C ARG A 360 31.01 -0.44 9.31
N ASP A 361 31.41 0.52 10.13
CA ASP A 361 32.80 0.79 10.45
C ASP A 361 33.37 -0.25 11.44
N GLY A 362 34.62 -0.02 11.87
CA GLY A 362 35.33 -0.89 12.81
C GLY A 362 34.68 -0.96 14.21
N ASP A 363 33.92 0.05 14.61
CA ASP A 363 33.22 0.15 15.90
C ASP A 363 31.78 -0.36 15.80
N GLY A 364 31.34 -0.80 14.62
CA GLY A 364 30.02 -1.37 14.36
C GLY A 364 28.93 -0.34 14.04
N ALA A 365 29.29 0.93 13.91
CA ALA A 365 28.34 1.98 13.49
C ALA A 365 28.04 1.90 11.99
N LEU A 366 26.80 2.26 11.61
CA LEU A 366 26.37 2.24 10.21
C LEU A 366 27.08 3.32 9.39
N LEU A 367 27.64 2.92 8.23
CA LEU A 367 28.25 3.86 7.31
C LEU A 367 27.18 4.62 6.52
N LYS A 368 27.23 5.93 6.60
CA LYS A 368 26.33 6.88 5.93
C LYS A 368 27.13 7.90 5.12
N ASP A 369 26.62 8.28 3.97
CA ASP A 369 27.18 9.39 3.22
C ASP A 369 26.84 10.76 3.88
N ARG A 370 27.36 11.86 3.29
CA ARG A 370 27.09 13.23 3.75
C ARG A 370 25.60 13.64 3.74
N HIS A 371 24.75 12.89 3.08
CA HIS A 371 23.32 13.11 2.98
C HIS A 371 22.50 12.21 3.92
N GLY A 372 23.17 11.36 4.71
CA GLY A 372 22.55 10.38 5.61
C GLY A 372 22.14 9.07 4.93
N ASN A 373 22.48 8.87 3.65
CA ASN A 373 22.15 7.64 2.94
C ASN A 373 23.07 6.50 3.40
N LEU A 374 22.49 5.34 3.67
CA LEU A 374 23.21 4.13 4.07
C LEU A 374 23.96 3.51 2.91
N GLU A 375 25.16 3.01 3.18
CA GLU A 375 25.93 2.22 2.23
C GLU A 375 25.58 0.74 2.36
N LYS A 376 25.17 0.13 1.24
CA LYS A 376 24.92 -1.32 1.20
C LYS A 376 26.24 -2.09 1.14
N LEU A 377 26.25 -3.30 1.68
CA LEU A 377 27.32 -4.28 1.42
C LEU A 377 27.42 -4.53 -0.08
N ASN A 378 28.66 -4.69 -0.62
CA ASN A 378 28.85 -4.92 -2.05
C ASN A 378 28.03 -6.11 -2.54
N TYR A 379 27.35 -5.88 -3.64
CA TYR A 379 26.59 -6.86 -4.37
C TYR A 379 27.47 -7.35 -5.53
N ASP A 380 28.02 -8.54 -5.39
CA ASP A 380 28.62 -9.19 -6.55
C ASP A 380 27.47 -9.68 -7.44
N ASN A 381 27.45 -9.13 -8.67
CA ASN A 381 26.54 -9.46 -9.76
C ASN A 381 25.05 -9.05 -9.56
N ALA A 382 24.79 -7.74 -9.51
CA ALA A 382 23.51 -7.24 -9.97
C ALA A 382 23.57 -7.02 -11.49
#